data_a6de149aad64be4d61c684aad70c8955
#
_entry.id   a6de149aad64be4d61c684aad70c8955
#
_cell.length_a   1.000
_cell.length_b   1.000
_cell.length_c   1.000
_cell.angle_alpha   90.00
_cell.angle_beta   90.00
_cell.angle_gamma   90.00
#
_symmetry.space_group_name_H-M   'P 1'
#
loop_
_entity.id
_entity.type
_entity.pdbx_description
1 polymer ?
#
loop_
_entity_poly.entity_id
_entity_poly.type
_entity_poly.pdbx_seq_one_letter_code
_entity_poly.pdbx_strand_id
1 'polypeptide(L)'
;MATFVLIHGGGGSAWDWHLVTPELRKRGHDAVAVDLPSDDESAGWWRYADAVVAAIGEPGDVVLVGHSLGGFTAPLVCTRRPVDLVVLVAAMIPSPGELFSAWWKNAGYEPSGYDDVFYHDVPPELAAEAKRRERDETSKALQEPWPLEAWPDTPTRYLLCRDDRMFSAAWARRHARERLGIDADEIDGGHYITLSRPRELADRLFAYASSSGLACR
;
A
#
# COMPACT_ATOMS: atom_id res chain seq x y z
N MET A 1 -19.65 2.80 9.26
CA MET A 1 -18.50 3.75 9.10
C MET A 1 -17.23 2.95 9.25
N ALA A 2 -16.35 2.94 8.27
CA ALA A 2 -15.10 2.16 8.32
C ALA A 2 -13.89 3.06 8.66
N THR A 3 -12.84 2.45 9.21
CA THR A 3 -11.53 3.08 9.41
C THR A 3 -10.57 2.63 8.31
N PHE A 4 -10.11 3.56 7.50
CA PHE A 4 -9.05 3.33 6.53
C PHE A 4 -7.69 3.50 7.20
N VAL A 5 -6.87 2.46 7.15
CA VAL A 5 -5.50 2.48 7.67
C VAL A 5 -4.54 2.47 6.49
N LEU A 6 -3.82 3.56 6.31
CA LEU A 6 -3.06 3.86 5.11
C LEU A 6 -1.57 3.61 5.36
N ILE A 7 -1.00 2.66 4.62
CA ILE A 7 0.36 2.15 4.80
C ILE A 7 1.19 2.61 3.61
N HIS A 8 2.25 3.38 3.85
CA HIS A 8 3.12 3.92 2.82
C HIS A 8 4.04 2.87 2.16
N GLY A 9 4.66 3.25 1.06
CA GLY A 9 5.69 2.49 0.36
C GLY A 9 7.08 2.66 0.94
N GLY A 10 8.08 2.06 0.28
CA GLY A 10 9.49 2.23 0.63
C GLY A 10 9.93 3.69 0.50
N GLY A 11 10.76 4.14 1.43
CA GLY A 11 11.23 5.52 1.50
C GLY A 11 10.17 6.55 1.89
N GLY A 12 8.92 6.12 2.09
CA GLY A 12 7.80 6.99 2.39
C GLY A 12 7.53 7.22 3.87
N SER A 13 6.40 7.88 4.15
CA SER A 13 5.91 8.15 5.50
C SER A 13 4.38 8.33 5.48
N ALA A 14 3.78 8.52 6.65
CA ALA A 14 2.36 8.90 6.77
C ALA A 14 2.02 10.16 5.94
N TRP A 15 3.01 11.01 5.69
CA TRP A 15 2.83 12.22 4.89
C TRP A 15 2.39 11.91 3.45
N ASP A 16 2.77 10.79 2.86
CA ASP A 16 2.37 10.43 1.49
C ASP A 16 0.85 10.35 1.31
N TRP A 17 0.13 10.20 2.41
CA TRP A 17 -1.32 10.10 2.46
C TRP A 17 -2.04 11.39 2.89
N HIS A 18 -1.30 12.50 3.11
CA HIS A 18 -1.86 13.73 3.68
C HIS A 18 -2.97 14.37 2.84
N LEU A 19 -2.99 14.12 1.52
CA LEU A 19 -4.04 14.58 0.63
C LEU A 19 -5.24 13.62 0.54
N VAL A 20 -5.01 12.31 0.72
CA VAL A 20 -6.06 11.28 0.66
C VAL A 20 -6.85 11.21 1.97
N THR A 21 -6.18 11.30 3.11
CA THR A 21 -6.79 11.23 4.44
C THR A 21 -7.98 12.18 4.61
N PRO A 22 -7.88 13.50 4.28
CA PRO A 22 -9.01 14.40 4.42
C PRO A 22 -10.14 14.09 3.42
N GLU A 23 -9.83 13.54 2.25
CA GLU A 23 -10.84 13.14 1.27
C GLU A 23 -11.68 11.96 1.73
N LEU A 24 -11.07 10.96 2.40
CA LEU A 24 -11.80 9.84 3.02
C LEU A 24 -12.68 10.32 4.18
N ARG A 25 -12.18 11.24 5.01
CA ARG A 25 -12.94 11.82 6.12
C ARG A 25 -14.16 12.64 5.63
N LYS A 26 -14.04 13.37 4.54
CA LYS A 26 -15.18 14.08 3.90
C LYS A 26 -16.28 13.11 3.44
N ARG A 27 -15.95 11.86 3.17
CA ARG A 27 -16.89 10.79 2.77
C ARG A 27 -17.48 10.04 3.95
N GLY A 28 -17.24 10.51 5.20
CA GLY A 28 -17.84 9.96 6.41
C GLY A 28 -17.12 8.73 6.97
N HIS A 29 -15.84 8.53 6.63
CA HIS A 29 -15.00 7.47 7.17
C HIS A 29 -13.90 8.03 8.05
N ASP A 30 -13.39 7.22 8.98
CA ASP A 30 -12.12 7.52 9.63
C ASP A 30 -10.96 7.12 8.71
N ALA A 31 -9.85 7.85 8.79
CA ALA A 31 -8.64 7.52 8.06
C ALA A 31 -7.41 7.89 8.89
N VAL A 32 -6.48 6.95 9.00
CA VAL A 32 -5.20 7.13 9.68
C VAL A 32 -4.07 6.66 8.79
N ALA A 33 -3.08 7.52 8.59
CA ALA A 33 -1.84 7.17 7.93
C ALA A 33 -0.79 6.81 8.97
N VAL A 34 -0.03 5.76 8.72
CA VAL A 34 0.90 5.17 9.69
C VAL A 34 2.32 5.40 9.24
N ASP A 35 3.18 5.85 10.15
CA ASP A 35 4.62 5.82 9.94
C ASP A 35 5.16 4.44 10.31
N LEU A 36 5.71 3.73 9.34
CA LEU A 36 6.40 2.48 9.55
C LEU A 36 7.81 2.75 10.10
N PRO A 37 8.37 1.84 10.91
CA PRO A 37 9.72 2.00 11.47
C PRO A 37 10.81 1.63 10.44
N SER A 38 10.80 2.30 9.28
CA SER A 38 11.66 1.99 8.13
C SER A 38 13.13 2.33 8.35
N ASP A 39 13.41 3.29 9.22
CA ASP A 39 14.72 3.77 9.63
C ASP A 39 15.22 3.16 10.96
N ASP A 40 14.47 2.22 11.56
CA ASP A 40 14.89 1.44 12.72
C ASP A 40 15.56 0.13 12.25
N GLU A 41 16.87 0.05 12.31
CA GLU A 41 17.67 -1.12 11.91
C GLU A 41 17.29 -2.40 12.69
N SER A 42 16.65 -2.30 13.85
CA SER A 42 16.18 -3.43 14.65
C SER A 42 14.80 -3.92 14.26
N ALA A 43 14.03 -3.13 13.48
CA ALA A 43 12.65 -3.42 13.15
C ALA A 43 12.55 -4.51 12.05
N GLY A 44 12.05 -5.69 12.42
CA GLY A 44 11.64 -6.74 11.48
C GLY A 44 10.17 -6.53 11.02
N TRP A 45 9.70 -7.40 10.12
CA TRP A 45 8.34 -7.33 9.55
C TRP A 45 7.23 -7.23 10.60
N TRP A 46 7.37 -7.90 11.73
CA TRP A 46 6.36 -7.86 12.79
C TRP A 46 6.27 -6.50 13.48
N ARG A 47 7.38 -5.75 13.57
CA ARG A 47 7.36 -4.38 14.11
C ARG A 47 6.60 -3.43 13.19
N TYR A 48 6.66 -3.65 11.88
CA TYR A 48 5.82 -2.94 10.90
C TYR A 48 4.33 -3.23 11.14
N ALA A 49 3.98 -4.52 11.28
CA ALA A 49 2.60 -4.90 11.59
C ALA A 49 2.12 -4.31 12.92
N ASP A 50 2.95 -4.35 13.96
CA ASP A 50 2.61 -3.81 15.29
C ASP A 50 2.35 -2.28 15.25
N ALA A 51 3.14 -1.53 14.46
CA ALA A 51 2.90 -0.09 14.26
C ALA A 51 1.52 0.17 13.62
N VAL A 52 1.15 -0.63 12.62
CA VAL A 52 -0.17 -0.53 11.98
C VAL A 52 -1.29 -0.93 12.95
N VAL A 53 -1.14 -2.05 13.68
CA VAL A 53 -2.13 -2.50 14.68
C VAL A 53 -2.37 -1.44 15.74
N ALA A 54 -1.30 -0.80 16.23
CA ALA A 54 -1.40 0.27 17.22
C ALA A 54 -2.17 1.50 16.71
N ALA A 55 -2.13 1.77 15.40
CA ALA A 55 -2.82 2.90 14.79
C ALA A 55 -4.32 2.64 14.52
N ILE A 56 -4.78 1.38 14.52
CA ILE A 56 -6.17 1.05 14.18
C ILE A 56 -7.19 1.56 15.22
N GLY A 57 -6.79 1.75 16.47
CA GLY A 57 -7.71 2.27 17.53
C GLY A 57 -8.80 1.27 17.93
N GLU A 58 -10.02 1.78 18.19
CA GLU A 58 -11.17 1.00 18.68
C GLU A 58 -11.70 -0.03 17.66
N PRO A 59 -12.42 -1.07 18.14
CA PRO A 59 -13.06 -2.05 17.26
C PRO A 59 -14.04 -1.41 16.26
N GLY A 60 -13.98 -1.82 15.00
CA GLY A 60 -14.86 -1.33 13.93
C GLY A 60 -14.49 -1.99 12.62
N ASP A 61 -15.20 -1.64 11.56
CA ASP A 61 -14.86 -2.09 10.20
C ASP A 61 -13.52 -1.48 9.78
N VAL A 62 -12.55 -2.32 9.38
CA VAL A 62 -11.18 -1.90 9.03
C VAL A 62 -10.86 -2.18 7.56
N VAL A 63 -10.44 -1.17 6.85
CA VAL A 63 -9.87 -1.26 5.50
C VAL A 63 -8.39 -0.93 5.55
N LEU A 64 -7.53 -1.91 5.28
CA LEU A 64 -6.09 -1.67 5.12
C LEU A 64 -5.80 -1.28 3.68
N VAL A 65 -5.03 -0.22 3.50
CA VAL A 65 -4.58 0.22 2.18
C VAL A 65 -3.06 0.20 2.16
N GLY A 66 -2.47 -0.74 1.42
CA GLY A 66 -1.02 -0.85 1.26
C GLY A 66 -0.57 -0.30 -0.08
N HIS A 67 0.28 0.72 -0.08
CA HIS A 67 0.90 1.27 -1.28
C HIS A 67 2.30 0.68 -1.47
N SER A 68 2.65 0.28 -2.68
CA SER A 68 4.01 -0.15 -3.04
C SER A 68 4.55 -1.21 -2.06
N LEU A 69 5.67 -0.96 -1.35
CA LEU A 69 6.23 -1.85 -0.32
C LEU A 69 5.25 -2.11 0.84
N GLY A 70 4.27 -1.23 1.08
CA GLY A 70 3.21 -1.45 2.08
C GLY A 70 2.41 -2.74 1.88
N GLY A 71 2.46 -3.34 0.68
CA GLY A 71 1.89 -4.65 0.39
C GLY A 71 2.57 -5.81 1.12
N PHE A 72 3.81 -5.66 1.59
CA PHE A 72 4.46 -6.62 2.50
C PHE A 72 3.89 -6.55 3.92
N THR A 73 3.46 -5.37 4.36
CA THR A 73 3.01 -5.13 5.73
C THR A 73 1.52 -5.43 5.93
N ALA A 74 0.66 -5.01 4.99
CA ALA A 74 -0.78 -5.11 5.14
C ALA A 74 -1.28 -6.53 5.49
N PRO A 75 -0.84 -7.62 4.83
CA PRO A 75 -1.31 -8.97 5.16
C PRO A 75 -0.87 -9.46 6.54
N LEU A 76 0.24 -8.97 7.08
CA LEU A 76 0.70 -9.33 8.42
C LEU A 76 -0.27 -8.84 9.50
N VAL A 77 -0.87 -7.68 9.29
CA VAL A 77 -1.86 -7.10 10.21
C VAL A 77 -3.09 -7.97 10.31
N CYS A 78 -3.54 -8.60 9.22
CA CYS A 78 -4.70 -9.48 9.18
C CYS A 78 -4.57 -10.70 10.11
N THR A 79 -3.34 -11.13 10.44
CA THR A 79 -3.10 -12.23 11.38
C THR A 79 -3.13 -11.80 12.85
N ARG A 80 -3.12 -10.49 13.10
CA ARG A 80 -3.08 -9.92 14.44
C ARG A 80 -4.40 -9.26 14.86
N ARG A 81 -5.22 -8.87 13.88
CA ARG A 81 -6.47 -8.16 14.09
C ARG A 81 -7.46 -8.46 12.97
N PRO A 82 -8.77 -8.53 13.26
CA PRO A 82 -9.78 -8.60 12.21
C PRO A 82 -9.67 -7.40 11.27
N VAL A 83 -9.66 -7.70 9.96
CA VAL A 83 -9.62 -6.75 8.87
C VAL A 83 -10.68 -7.17 7.85
N ASP A 84 -11.51 -6.24 7.42
CA ASP A 84 -12.64 -6.53 6.53
C ASP A 84 -12.25 -6.48 5.05
N LEU A 85 -11.25 -5.67 4.73
CA LEU A 85 -10.76 -5.51 3.35
C LEU A 85 -9.28 -5.08 3.33
N VAL A 86 -8.52 -5.70 2.44
CA VAL A 86 -7.18 -5.22 2.05
C VAL A 86 -7.26 -4.63 0.65
N VAL A 87 -6.77 -3.42 0.47
CA VAL A 87 -6.60 -2.77 -0.85
C VAL A 87 -5.11 -2.55 -1.10
N LEU A 88 -4.61 -3.15 -2.16
CA LEU A 88 -3.24 -3.03 -2.62
C LEU A 88 -3.18 -2.00 -3.76
N VAL A 89 -2.53 -0.86 -3.55
CA VAL A 89 -2.43 0.23 -4.53
C VAL A 89 -1.01 0.24 -5.11
N ALA A 90 -0.88 -0.10 -6.39
CA ALA A 90 0.42 -0.25 -7.06
C ALA A 90 1.44 -1.01 -6.18
N ALA A 91 0.97 -2.10 -5.54
CA ALA A 91 1.67 -2.69 -4.42
C ALA A 91 2.48 -3.94 -4.80
N MET A 92 3.51 -4.19 -4.02
CA MET A 92 4.29 -5.41 -4.04
C MET A 92 3.53 -6.51 -3.29
N ILE A 93 3.53 -7.72 -3.81
CA ILE A 93 2.89 -8.89 -3.18
C ILE A 93 3.97 -9.93 -2.91
N PRO A 94 4.34 -10.18 -1.65
CA PRO A 94 5.32 -11.20 -1.30
C PRO A 94 4.74 -12.61 -1.42
N SER A 95 5.64 -13.58 -1.59
CA SER A 95 5.36 -15.01 -1.40
C SER A 95 5.87 -15.49 -0.03
N PRO A 96 5.35 -16.60 0.50
CA PRO A 96 5.83 -17.20 1.73
C PRO A 96 7.34 -17.41 1.76
N GLY A 97 7.99 -16.94 2.80
CA GLY A 97 9.45 -17.05 2.98
C GLY A 97 10.30 -16.22 2.02
N GLU A 98 9.70 -15.36 1.21
CA GLU A 98 10.42 -14.58 0.21
C GLU A 98 11.22 -13.44 0.84
N LEU A 99 12.49 -13.32 0.46
CA LEU A 99 13.32 -12.17 0.80
C LEU A 99 12.97 -10.99 -0.12
N PHE A 100 12.96 -9.78 0.41
CA PHE A 100 12.75 -8.57 -0.39
C PHE A 100 13.74 -8.46 -1.55
N SER A 101 15.02 -8.80 -1.31
CA SER A 101 16.05 -8.78 -2.36
C SER A 101 15.77 -9.77 -3.50
N ALA A 102 15.11 -10.90 -3.21
CA ALA A 102 14.76 -11.91 -4.20
C ALA A 102 13.45 -11.59 -4.94
N TRP A 103 12.57 -10.80 -4.31
CA TRP A 103 11.25 -10.47 -4.82
C TRP A 103 11.28 -9.90 -6.25
N TRP A 104 12.20 -9.01 -6.55
CA TRP A 104 12.34 -8.35 -7.86
C TRP A 104 12.45 -9.36 -8.99
N LYS A 105 13.35 -10.34 -8.83
CA LYS A 105 13.55 -11.42 -9.78
C LYS A 105 12.35 -12.36 -9.82
N ASN A 106 11.84 -12.78 -8.66
CA ASN A 106 10.76 -13.74 -8.54
C ASN A 106 9.43 -13.20 -9.06
N ALA A 107 9.19 -11.89 -8.94
CA ALA A 107 8.05 -11.19 -9.50
C ALA A 107 8.18 -10.87 -11.01
N GLY A 108 9.30 -11.27 -11.63
CA GLY A 108 9.57 -10.95 -13.04
C GLY A 108 9.52 -9.45 -13.32
N TYR A 109 10.07 -8.65 -12.38
CA TYR A 109 10.16 -7.21 -12.53
C TYR A 109 11.30 -6.84 -13.48
N GLU A 110 11.00 -5.95 -14.40
CA GLU A 110 11.99 -5.36 -15.32
C GLU A 110 11.92 -3.83 -15.21
N PRO A 111 13.06 -3.14 -14.96
CA PRO A 111 13.09 -1.68 -14.91
C PRO A 111 12.56 -1.05 -16.21
N SER A 112 11.73 -0.03 -16.08
CA SER A 112 11.08 0.62 -17.22
C SER A 112 12.02 1.45 -18.11
N GLY A 113 13.20 1.81 -17.59
CA GLY A 113 14.16 2.69 -18.27
C GLY A 113 13.81 4.18 -18.23
N TYR A 114 12.77 4.58 -17.48
CA TYR A 114 12.46 6.00 -17.25
C TYR A 114 13.35 6.58 -16.14
N ASP A 115 13.76 7.85 -16.30
CA ASP A 115 14.57 8.56 -15.29
C ASP A 115 13.75 8.88 -14.02
N ASP A 116 12.45 9.23 -14.18
CA ASP A 116 11.54 9.48 -13.08
C ASP A 116 10.39 8.47 -13.11
N VAL A 117 10.51 7.44 -12.30
CA VAL A 117 9.52 6.36 -12.18
C VAL A 117 8.44 6.67 -11.14
N PHE A 118 8.70 7.57 -10.19
CA PHE A 118 7.84 7.80 -9.05
C PHE A 118 6.96 9.05 -9.17
N TYR A 119 7.53 10.18 -9.58
CA TYR A 119 6.87 11.49 -9.43
C TYR A 119 6.49 12.15 -10.77
N HIS A 120 6.60 11.46 -11.90
CA HIS A 120 6.44 12.05 -13.24
C HIS A 120 5.08 12.74 -13.49
N ASP A 121 4.02 12.37 -12.76
CA ASP A 121 2.67 12.93 -12.86
C ASP A 121 2.24 13.73 -11.60
N VAL A 122 3.16 13.87 -10.63
CA VAL A 122 2.95 14.67 -9.42
C VAL A 122 3.32 16.13 -9.70
N PRO A 123 2.53 17.13 -9.22
CA PRO A 123 2.91 18.53 -9.36
C PRO A 123 4.35 18.78 -8.87
N PRO A 124 5.18 19.54 -9.61
CA PRO A 124 6.62 19.65 -9.35
C PRO A 124 6.97 20.09 -7.93
N GLU A 125 6.23 21.03 -7.35
CA GLU A 125 6.46 21.52 -5.99
C GLU A 125 6.17 20.44 -4.95
N LEU A 126 5.11 19.65 -5.17
CA LEU A 126 4.73 18.54 -4.31
C LEU A 126 5.71 17.37 -4.43
N ALA A 127 6.18 17.09 -5.65
CA ALA A 127 7.21 16.10 -5.89
C ALA A 127 8.54 16.48 -5.20
N ALA A 128 8.92 17.76 -5.26
CA ALA A 128 10.10 18.27 -4.56
C ALA A 128 9.96 18.17 -3.04
N GLU A 129 8.76 18.42 -2.49
CA GLU A 129 8.50 18.22 -1.06
C GLU A 129 8.54 16.75 -0.67
N ALA A 130 7.96 15.85 -1.47
CA ALA A 130 8.01 14.42 -1.25
C ALA A 130 9.47 13.92 -1.17
N LYS A 131 10.30 14.31 -2.15
CA LYS A 131 11.73 13.95 -2.19
C LYS A 131 12.51 14.45 -0.96
N ARG A 132 12.15 15.61 -0.40
CA ARG A 132 12.79 16.09 0.85
C ARG A 132 12.39 15.31 2.09
N ARG A 133 11.26 14.59 2.02
CA ARG A 133 10.71 13.79 3.12
C ARG A 133 11.02 12.31 3.00
N GLU A 134 11.69 11.89 1.93
CA GLU A 134 12.11 10.50 1.80
C GLU A 134 12.93 10.07 3.01
N ARG A 135 12.64 8.85 3.48
CA ARG A 135 13.28 8.24 4.64
C ARG A 135 14.15 7.07 4.20
N ASP A 136 15.17 6.76 4.97
CA ASP A 136 15.99 5.59 4.73
C ASP A 136 15.19 4.30 5.00
N GLU A 137 15.43 3.29 4.19
CA GLU A 137 14.93 1.92 4.37
C GLU A 137 16.04 1.03 4.90
N THR A 138 16.42 1.27 6.16
CA THR A 138 17.53 0.53 6.80
C THR A 138 17.05 -0.60 7.69
N SER A 139 15.74 -0.80 7.80
CA SER A 139 15.16 -1.79 8.69
C SER A 139 15.59 -3.21 8.38
N LYS A 140 15.68 -4.02 9.43
CA LYS A 140 15.95 -5.45 9.35
C LYS A 140 14.88 -6.22 8.55
N ALA A 141 13.66 -5.70 8.45
CA ALA A 141 12.56 -6.29 7.70
C ALA A 141 12.99 -6.66 6.27
N LEU A 142 13.72 -5.77 5.57
CA LEU A 142 14.17 -6.04 4.19
C LEU A 142 15.21 -7.16 4.07
N GLN A 143 15.80 -7.60 5.19
CA GLN A 143 16.81 -8.65 5.26
C GLN A 143 16.22 -9.97 5.76
N GLU A 144 14.98 -9.98 6.27
CA GLU A 144 14.30 -11.15 6.78
C GLU A 144 13.33 -11.74 5.74
N PRO A 145 13.15 -13.06 5.72
CA PRO A 145 12.10 -13.68 4.91
C PRO A 145 10.72 -13.14 5.33
N TRP A 146 9.83 -12.95 4.35
CA TRP A 146 8.45 -12.61 4.67
C TRP A 146 7.79 -13.72 5.50
N PRO A 147 7.20 -13.41 6.67
CA PRO A 147 7.01 -14.40 7.73
C PRO A 147 5.74 -15.25 7.62
N LEU A 148 4.79 -14.95 6.72
CA LEU A 148 3.58 -15.75 6.60
C LEU A 148 3.81 -16.98 5.70
N GLU A 149 3.11 -18.07 6.02
CA GLU A 149 3.10 -19.31 5.24
C GLU A 149 2.10 -19.26 4.07
N ALA A 150 1.13 -18.35 4.13
CA ALA A 150 0.13 -18.11 3.09
C ALA A 150 -0.40 -16.68 3.17
N TRP A 151 -0.99 -16.19 2.08
CA TRP A 151 -1.78 -14.96 2.10
C TRP A 151 -3.02 -15.16 2.99
N PRO A 152 -3.37 -14.19 3.87
CA PRO A 152 -4.53 -14.33 4.76
C PRO A 152 -5.85 -14.41 3.95
N ASP A 153 -6.81 -15.14 4.50
CA ASP A 153 -8.16 -15.26 3.92
C ASP A 153 -9.01 -14.01 4.22
N THR A 154 -8.46 -12.86 3.86
CA THR A 154 -9.12 -11.56 3.96
C THR A 154 -9.44 -11.07 2.56
N PRO A 155 -10.67 -10.60 2.29
CA PRO A 155 -11.00 -10.01 0.98
C PRO A 155 -9.94 -9.02 0.55
N THR A 156 -9.39 -9.23 -0.65
CA THR A 156 -8.29 -8.40 -1.16
C THR A 156 -8.65 -7.84 -2.53
N ARG A 157 -8.36 -6.55 -2.74
CA ARG A 157 -8.43 -5.87 -4.03
C ARG A 157 -7.05 -5.38 -4.43
N TYR A 158 -6.78 -5.41 -5.72
CA TYR A 158 -5.57 -4.82 -6.27
C TYR A 158 -5.95 -3.69 -7.22
N LEU A 159 -5.43 -2.50 -6.97
CA LEU A 159 -5.64 -1.30 -7.79
C LEU A 159 -4.31 -0.93 -8.46
N LEU A 160 -4.20 -1.17 -9.75
CA LEU A 160 -3.05 -0.72 -10.52
C LEU A 160 -3.24 0.71 -11.01
N CYS A 161 -2.14 1.43 -11.16
CA CYS A 161 -2.08 2.75 -11.78
C CYS A 161 -1.66 2.59 -13.24
N ARG A 162 -2.47 3.11 -14.19
CA ARG A 162 -2.25 2.88 -15.64
C ARG A 162 -0.97 3.47 -16.16
N ASP A 163 -0.57 4.62 -15.60
CA ASP A 163 0.58 5.39 -16.05
C ASP A 163 1.81 5.13 -15.16
N ASP A 164 1.75 4.10 -14.29
CA ASP A 164 2.85 3.75 -13.40
C ASP A 164 4.10 3.35 -14.19
N ARG A 165 5.17 4.12 -13.99
CA ARG A 165 6.48 3.88 -14.61
C ARG A 165 7.36 2.94 -13.80
N MET A 166 7.03 2.72 -12.51
CA MET A 166 7.68 1.71 -11.68
C MET A 166 7.09 0.32 -11.99
N PHE A 167 5.78 0.15 -11.85
CA PHE A 167 5.08 -1.09 -12.11
C PHE A 167 4.12 -0.95 -13.28
N SER A 168 4.57 -1.27 -14.50
CA SER A 168 3.71 -1.14 -15.68
C SER A 168 2.37 -1.86 -15.49
N ALA A 169 1.29 -1.32 -16.08
CA ALA A 169 -0.04 -1.90 -15.95
C ALA A 169 -0.09 -3.38 -16.39
N ALA A 170 0.67 -3.76 -17.42
CA ALA A 170 0.77 -5.14 -17.88
C ALA A 170 1.42 -6.06 -16.83
N TRP A 171 2.51 -5.60 -16.23
CA TRP A 171 3.18 -6.32 -15.15
C TRP A 171 2.27 -6.43 -13.92
N ALA A 172 1.63 -5.34 -13.50
CA ALA A 172 0.77 -5.30 -12.31
C ALA A 172 -0.43 -6.24 -12.43
N ARG A 173 -1.08 -6.33 -13.61
CA ARG A 173 -2.16 -7.31 -13.88
C ARG A 173 -1.66 -8.75 -13.75
N ARG A 174 -0.50 -9.05 -14.33
CA ARG A 174 0.12 -10.38 -14.22
C ARG A 174 0.47 -10.68 -12.77
N HIS A 175 1.10 -9.75 -12.07
CA HIS A 175 1.54 -9.91 -10.68
C HIS A 175 0.37 -10.21 -9.72
N ALA A 176 -0.73 -9.47 -9.80
CA ALA A 176 -1.94 -9.71 -9.00
C ALA A 176 -2.54 -11.11 -9.27
N ARG A 177 -2.58 -11.52 -10.54
CA ARG A 177 -3.11 -12.83 -10.93
C ARG A 177 -2.22 -13.99 -10.50
N GLU A 178 -0.91 -13.88 -10.69
CA GLU A 178 0.06 -14.92 -10.33
C GLU A 178 0.21 -15.08 -8.81
N ARG A 179 0.20 -13.96 -8.06
CA ARG A 179 0.43 -13.97 -6.62
C ARG A 179 -0.83 -14.21 -5.78
N LEU A 180 -1.98 -13.70 -6.22
CA LEU A 180 -3.22 -13.75 -5.44
C LEU A 180 -4.39 -14.41 -6.18
N GLY A 181 -4.27 -14.73 -7.47
CA GLY A 181 -5.36 -15.29 -8.26
C GLY A 181 -6.50 -14.29 -8.53
N ILE A 182 -6.27 -12.99 -8.39
CA ILE A 182 -7.29 -11.95 -8.57
C ILE A 182 -7.02 -11.08 -9.80
N ASP A 183 -8.08 -10.52 -10.37
CA ASP A 183 -7.96 -9.50 -11.39
C ASP A 183 -7.74 -8.13 -10.74
N ALA A 184 -6.87 -7.33 -11.36
CA ALA A 184 -6.60 -5.97 -10.90
C ALA A 184 -7.64 -5.00 -11.45
N ASP A 185 -8.16 -4.14 -10.58
CA ASP A 185 -8.85 -2.91 -10.97
C ASP A 185 -7.84 -1.84 -11.41
N GLU A 186 -8.30 -0.86 -12.18
CA GLU A 186 -7.43 0.14 -12.78
C GLU A 186 -7.87 1.56 -12.45
N ILE A 187 -6.88 2.44 -12.27
CA ILE A 187 -7.06 3.88 -12.09
C ILE A 187 -6.01 4.62 -12.92
N ASP A 188 -6.37 5.80 -13.45
CA ASP A 188 -5.42 6.67 -14.13
C ASP A 188 -4.44 7.28 -13.12
N GLY A 189 -3.18 7.41 -13.49
CA GLY A 189 -2.13 8.01 -12.67
C GLY A 189 -0.87 7.15 -12.55
N GLY A 190 0.19 7.77 -12.02
CA GLY A 190 1.49 7.17 -11.80
C GLY A 190 1.63 6.49 -10.45
N HIS A 191 2.87 6.12 -10.10
CA HIS A 191 3.16 5.36 -8.88
C HIS A 191 2.71 6.07 -7.60
N TYR A 192 3.00 7.37 -7.46
CA TYR A 192 2.55 8.20 -6.33
C TYR A 192 1.17 8.80 -6.55
N ILE A 193 0.18 7.96 -6.90
CA ILE A 193 -1.22 8.35 -7.06
C ILE A 193 -1.80 9.03 -5.82
N THR A 194 -1.24 8.74 -4.65
CA THR A 194 -1.60 9.37 -3.38
C THR A 194 -1.40 10.88 -3.39
N LEU A 195 -0.46 11.36 -4.20
CA LEU A 195 -0.11 12.76 -4.36
C LEU A 195 -0.67 13.36 -5.67
N SER A 196 -0.66 12.58 -6.76
CA SER A 196 -1.07 13.09 -8.08
C SER A 196 -2.59 13.13 -8.26
N ARG A 197 -3.32 12.15 -7.71
CA ARG A 197 -4.79 12.00 -7.86
C ARG A 197 -5.50 11.59 -6.57
N PRO A 198 -5.32 12.35 -5.47
CA PRO A 198 -5.79 11.93 -4.14
C PRO A 198 -7.32 11.80 -4.05
N ARG A 199 -8.09 12.60 -4.81
CA ARG A 199 -9.55 12.54 -4.80
C ARG A 199 -10.06 11.31 -5.50
N GLU A 200 -9.55 11.03 -6.70
CA GLU A 200 -9.92 9.85 -7.50
C GLU A 200 -9.55 8.56 -6.76
N LEU A 201 -8.40 8.54 -6.09
CA LEU A 201 -8.02 7.43 -5.22
C LEU A 201 -9.00 7.27 -4.06
N ALA A 202 -9.33 8.35 -3.36
CA ALA A 202 -10.30 8.31 -2.25
C ALA A 202 -11.69 7.86 -2.72
N ASP A 203 -12.14 8.27 -3.92
CA ASP A 203 -13.40 7.81 -4.52
C ASP A 203 -13.38 6.30 -4.78
N ARG A 204 -12.26 5.79 -5.28
CA ARG A 204 -12.11 4.35 -5.54
C ARG A 204 -12.07 3.55 -4.24
N LEU A 205 -11.34 3.99 -3.23
CA LEU A 205 -11.28 3.36 -1.92
C LEU A 205 -12.66 3.35 -1.24
N PHE A 206 -13.39 4.45 -1.31
CA PHE A 206 -14.77 4.54 -0.83
C PHE A 206 -15.69 3.54 -1.54
N ALA A 207 -15.61 3.43 -2.87
CA ALA A 207 -16.40 2.48 -3.65
C ALA A 207 -16.12 1.02 -3.23
N TYR A 208 -14.88 0.67 -2.93
CA TYR A 208 -14.53 -0.66 -2.43
C TYR A 208 -15.15 -0.95 -1.06
N ALA A 209 -15.05 -0.01 -0.12
CA ALA A 209 -15.69 -0.17 1.20
C ALA A 209 -17.21 -0.32 1.06
N SER A 210 -17.84 0.49 0.20
CA SER A 210 -19.27 0.45 -0.05
C SER A 210 -19.72 -0.91 -0.65
N SER A 211 -18.99 -1.41 -1.65
CA SER A 211 -19.31 -2.70 -2.29
C SER A 211 -19.10 -3.91 -1.36
N SER A 212 -18.25 -3.75 -0.33
CA SER A 212 -18.03 -4.74 0.72
C SER A 212 -18.99 -4.61 1.91
N GLY A 213 -20.00 -3.73 1.82
CA GLY A 213 -20.99 -3.52 2.87
C GLY A 213 -20.50 -2.73 4.09
N LEU A 214 -19.31 -2.11 4.01
CA LEU A 214 -18.67 -1.40 5.13
C LEU A 214 -19.10 0.07 5.25
N ALA A 215 -19.75 0.62 4.22
CA ALA A 215 -20.16 2.02 4.20
C ALA A 215 -21.56 2.29 4.82
N CYS A 216 -22.36 1.26 5.11
CA CYS A 216 -23.77 1.35 5.49
C CYS A 216 -24.12 0.80 6.87
N ARG A 217 -23.15 0.63 7.77
CA ARG A 217 -23.40 0.21 9.15
C ARG A 217 -23.28 1.35 10.14
#